data_0d90e8b153715275cc1f777502d0624c
#
_entry.id   0d90e8b153715275cc1f777502d0624c
#
_cell.length_a   1.000
_cell.length_b   1.000
_cell.length_c   1.000
_cell.angle_alpha   90.00
_cell.angle_beta   90.00
_cell.angle_gamma   90.00
#
_symmetry.space_group_name_H-M   'P 1'
#
loop_
_entity.id
_entity.type
_entity.pdbx_description
1 polymer ?
#
loop_
_entity_poly.entity_id
_entity_poly.type
_entity_poly.pdbx_seq_one_letter_code
_entity_poly.pdbx_strand_id
1 'polypeptide(L)'
;LLPVPIQLQANSGPLAVPFERNDVFPAKRNGRYEGQGLKMTDRLVAATHNNFYEFLPNRGGPVWKYTENFKVQPWKIKVGGECHKPKTFDLDDIFKFEQEERVYRFRCVETWAMNVPWTGFPLNKLLKQVQPNSRARHVRFITANKPAQLPGLSQRHYQWPYHEALRLDEAMNDLTLIVTGVYGKPLLKQHGSPVRIITPWKYGYKSCKSIVRIELVRDQPSTFWGAKPYQHEYGYLSNVNP
;
A
#
# COMPACT_ATOMS: atom_id res chain seq x y z
N LEU A 1 30.91 -15.68 35.84
CA LEU A 1 29.69 -14.96 35.46
C LEU A 1 29.70 -14.89 33.91
N LEU A 2 28.91 -15.75 33.27
CA LEU A 2 28.68 -15.68 31.82
C LEU A 2 27.72 -14.52 31.54
N PRO A 3 27.92 -13.74 30.44
CA PRO A 3 27.00 -12.67 30.11
C PRO A 3 25.64 -13.26 29.69
N VAL A 4 24.58 -12.80 30.33
CA VAL A 4 23.20 -13.10 29.94
C VAL A 4 22.99 -12.54 28.54
N PRO A 5 22.52 -13.33 27.57
CA PRO A 5 22.23 -12.81 26.25
C PRO A 5 21.11 -11.76 26.36
N ILE A 6 21.37 -10.55 25.90
CA ILE A 6 20.36 -9.52 25.71
C ILE A 6 19.37 -10.08 24.69
N GLN A 7 18.25 -10.62 25.13
CA GLN A 7 17.11 -10.88 24.27
C GLN A 7 16.64 -9.51 23.75
N LEU A 8 16.92 -9.22 22.50
CA LEU A 8 16.23 -8.19 21.76
C LEU A 8 14.74 -8.53 21.83
N GLN A 9 14.01 -7.82 22.72
CA GLN A 9 12.56 -7.89 22.73
C GLN A 9 12.08 -7.55 21.32
N ALA A 10 11.46 -8.51 20.65
CA ALA A 10 10.81 -8.28 19.38
C ALA A 10 9.87 -7.08 19.55
N ASN A 11 10.05 -6.06 18.71
CA ASN A 11 9.25 -4.83 18.74
C ASN A 11 7.81 -5.25 18.43
N SER A 12 7.01 -5.51 19.48
CA SER A 12 5.65 -6.02 19.39
C SER A 12 4.65 -4.90 19.70
N GLY A 13 3.47 -4.95 19.08
CA GLY A 13 2.41 -3.99 19.30
C GLY A 13 2.02 -3.20 18.03
N PRO A 14 0.98 -2.35 18.16
CA PRO A 14 0.39 -1.67 16.99
C PRO A 14 1.33 -0.67 16.32
N LEU A 15 2.37 -0.21 16.98
CA LEU A 15 3.37 0.73 16.45
C LEU A 15 4.71 0.07 16.10
N ALA A 16 4.77 -1.27 16.07
CA ALA A 16 5.98 -2.02 15.75
C ALA A 16 6.46 -1.76 14.31
N VAL A 17 7.62 -1.14 14.18
CA VAL A 17 8.26 -0.85 12.88
C VAL A 17 8.95 -2.11 12.37
N PRO A 18 8.66 -2.57 11.14
CA PRO A 18 9.14 -3.87 10.68
C PRO A 18 10.63 -3.90 10.27
N PHE A 19 11.23 -2.74 10.02
CA PHE A 19 12.65 -2.54 9.69
C PHE A 19 13.03 -1.06 9.86
N GLU A 20 14.32 -0.76 9.95
CA GLU A 20 14.83 0.61 10.06
C GLU A 20 15.45 1.07 8.73
N ARG A 21 15.25 2.34 8.38
CA ARG A 21 15.85 3.05 7.24
C ARG A 21 16.04 4.52 7.61
N ASN A 22 16.96 4.76 8.53
CA ASN A 22 17.26 6.10 9.05
C ASN A 22 17.89 7.04 8.00
N ASP A 23 18.36 6.47 6.89
CA ASP A 23 18.82 7.17 5.70
C ASP A 23 17.65 7.76 4.86
N VAL A 24 16.43 7.29 5.08
CA VAL A 24 15.22 7.69 4.34
C VAL A 24 14.20 8.38 5.24
N PHE A 25 14.04 7.93 6.46
CA PHE A 25 13.00 8.39 7.39
C PHE A 25 13.58 9.19 8.57
N PRO A 26 12.97 10.33 8.92
CA PRO A 26 11.81 10.97 8.29
C PRO A 26 12.17 11.66 6.96
N ALA A 27 11.32 11.53 5.95
CA ALA A 27 11.49 12.26 4.70
C ALA A 27 10.99 13.71 4.83
N LYS A 28 11.49 14.58 3.97
CA LYS A 28 11.09 16.00 3.94
C LYS A 28 9.60 16.12 3.57
N ARG A 29 8.85 16.91 4.34
CA ARG A 29 7.45 17.23 4.01
C ARG A 29 7.39 18.14 2.78
N ASN A 30 6.50 17.77 1.85
CA ASN A 30 6.21 18.59 0.69
C ASN A 30 5.10 19.60 1.02
N GLY A 31 5.45 20.89 1.09
CA GLY A 31 4.54 21.98 1.48
C GLY A 31 3.32 22.16 0.57
N ARG A 32 3.34 21.61 -0.65
CA ARG A 32 2.15 21.60 -1.53
C ARG A 32 1.03 20.66 -1.05
N TYR A 33 1.34 19.74 -0.13
CA TYR A 33 0.45 18.68 0.34
C TYR A 33 0.42 18.62 1.87
N GLU A 34 0.11 19.75 2.51
CA GLU A 34 0.10 19.90 3.98
C GLU A 34 -1.23 19.54 4.65
N GLY A 35 -2.18 18.96 3.88
CA GLY A 35 -3.48 18.56 4.44
C GLY A 35 -4.48 19.70 4.65
N GLN A 36 -4.27 20.87 4.04
CA GLN A 36 -5.22 22.01 4.03
C GLN A 36 -5.69 22.45 5.43
N GLY A 37 -4.80 22.47 6.42
CA GLY A 37 -5.14 22.86 7.80
C GLY A 37 -5.92 21.81 8.60
N LEU A 38 -6.21 20.64 8.05
CA LEU A 38 -6.89 19.56 8.76
C LEU A 38 -5.97 18.93 9.82
N LYS A 39 -6.51 18.74 11.02
CA LYS A 39 -5.79 18.04 12.10
C LYS A 39 -5.38 16.64 11.65
N MET A 40 -4.10 16.31 11.80
CA MET A 40 -3.63 14.93 11.58
C MET A 40 -4.28 13.96 12.55
N THR A 41 -4.66 12.80 12.05
CA THR A 41 -5.12 11.69 12.88
C THR A 41 -3.99 11.21 13.77
N ASP A 42 -4.28 10.87 15.01
CA ASP A 42 -3.30 10.29 15.93
C ASP A 42 -2.70 9.01 15.35
N ARG A 43 -1.38 8.83 15.53
CA ARG A 43 -0.64 7.70 15.00
C ARG A 43 -1.14 6.35 15.51
N LEU A 44 -1.52 6.26 16.79
CA LEU A 44 -2.04 5.03 17.38
C LEU A 44 -3.42 4.70 16.82
N VAL A 45 -4.28 5.71 16.65
CA VAL A 45 -5.59 5.54 16.02
C VAL A 45 -5.42 5.00 14.61
N ALA A 46 -4.56 5.62 13.79
CA ALA A 46 -4.29 5.14 12.42
C ALA A 46 -3.69 3.72 12.40
N ALA A 47 -2.84 3.37 13.38
CA ALA A 47 -2.23 2.05 13.47
C ALA A 47 -3.19 0.93 13.92
N THR A 48 -4.21 1.28 14.66
CA THR A 48 -5.17 0.30 15.23
C THR A 48 -6.49 0.21 14.47
N HIS A 49 -6.80 1.20 13.63
CA HIS A 49 -8.03 1.26 12.85
C HIS A 49 -7.73 1.16 11.34
N ASN A 50 -7.73 -0.05 10.83
CA ASN A 50 -7.46 -0.34 9.43
C ASN A 50 -8.11 -1.66 8.99
N ASN A 51 -8.38 -1.77 7.69
CA ASN A 51 -8.87 -2.96 7.03
C ASN A 51 -7.74 -3.59 6.19
N PHE A 52 -7.43 -4.85 6.45
CA PHE A 52 -6.49 -5.61 5.65
C PHE A 52 -6.90 -7.08 5.70
N TYR A 53 -7.83 -7.44 4.82
CA TYR A 53 -8.54 -8.72 4.83
C TYR A 53 -7.62 -9.93 4.75
N GLU A 54 -6.49 -9.81 4.06
CA GLU A 54 -5.48 -10.87 3.95
C GLU A 54 -4.92 -11.29 5.32
N PHE A 55 -4.95 -10.40 6.33
CA PHE A 55 -4.56 -10.74 7.70
C PHE A 55 -5.69 -11.25 8.58
N LEU A 56 -6.95 -10.94 8.24
CA LEU A 56 -8.08 -11.23 9.12
C LEU A 56 -8.64 -12.63 8.84
N PRO A 57 -8.46 -13.62 9.72
CA PRO A 57 -8.97 -14.98 9.50
C PRO A 57 -10.49 -15.04 9.50
N ASN A 58 -11.13 -14.18 10.29
CA ASN A 58 -12.58 -13.99 10.37
C ASN A 58 -12.84 -12.48 10.47
N ARG A 59 -13.86 -12.00 9.80
CA ARG A 59 -14.23 -10.57 9.72
C ARG A 59 -14.22 -9.84 11.09
N GLY A 60 -13.05 -9.57 11.67
CA GLY A 60 -13.01 -8.84 12.93
C GLY A 60 -11.67 -8.79 13.62
N GLY A 61 -11.56 -7.81 14.52
CA GLY A 61 -10.39 -7.57 15.34
C GLY A 61 -9.35 -6.64 14.71
N PRO A 62 -8.44 -6.11 15.51
CA PRO A 62 -7.40 -5.20 15.05
C PRO A 62 -6.36 -5.97 14.23
N VAL A 63 -6.16 -5.57 12.99
CA VAL A 63 -5.26 -6.20 12.01
C VAL A 63 -3.85 -6.43 12.56
N TRP A 64 -3.30 -5.47 13.30
CA TRP A 64 -1.94 -5.55 13.83
C TRP A 64 -1.64 -6.80 14.67
N LYS A 65 -2.65 -7.40 15.30
CA LYS A 65 -2.51 -8.65 16.08
C LYS A 65 -2.19 -9.88 15.23
N TYR A 66 -2.44 -9.83 13.92
CA TYR A 66 -2.26 -10.96 12.99
C TYR A 66 -1.02 -10.79 12.10
N THR A 67 -0.21 -9.73 12.32
CA THR A 67 0.88 -9.38 11.40
C THR A 67 2.24 -9.97 11.79
N GLU A 68 2.38 -10.60 12.94
CA GLU A 68 3.66 -11.04 13.50
C GLU A 68 4.50 -11.84 12.51
N ASN A 69 3.92 -12.86 11.90
CA ASN A 69 4.60 -13.78 10.99
C ASN A 69 4.86 -13.21 9.59
N PHE A 70 4.35 -12.01 9.28
CA PHE A 70 4.50 -11.43 7.96
C PHE A 70 5.90 -10.87 7.74
N LYS A 71 6.64 -11.48 6.80
CA LYS A 71 8.00 -11.08 6.42
C LYS A 71 7.92 -10.06 5.29
N VAL A 72 8.45 -8.85 5.57
CA VAL A 72 8.50 -7.73 4.62
C VAL A 72 9.83 -7.62 3.88
N GLN A 73 10.81 -8.41 4.25
CA GLN A 73 12.13 -8.52 3.60
C GLN A 73 12.53 -9.98 3.44
N PRO A 74 13.20 -10.37 2.33
CA PRO A 74 13.39 -9.55 1.13
C PRO A 74 12.06 -9.31 0.40
N TRP A 75 11.95 -8.18 -0.34
CA TRP A 75 10.75 -7.82 -1.10
C TRP A 75 11.08 -7.42 -2.52
N LYS A 76 10.26 -7.84 -3.47
CA LYS A 76 10.41 -7.52 -4.88
C LYS A 76 9.05 -7.16 -5.48
N ILE A 77 9.05 -6.16 -6.35
CA ILE A 77 7.88 -5.72 -7.12
C ILE A 77 8.19 -5.92 -8.61
N LYS A 78 7.49 -6.84 -9.24
CA LYS A 78 7.60 -7.06 -10.69
C LYS A 78 6.71 -6.06 -11.43
N VAL A 79 7.29 -5.25 -12.31
CA VAL A 79 6.56 -4.28 -13.14
C VAL A 79 6.71 -4.67 -14.61
N GLY A 80 5.58 -4.80 -15.32
CA GLY A 80 5.59 -5.25 -16.71
C GLY A 80 4.24 -5.14 -17.39
N GLY A 81 4.05 -5.93 -18.47
CA GLY A 81 2.87 -5.88 -19.34
C GLY A 81 3.10 -4.97 -20.52
N GLU A 82 2.17 -4.07 -20.84
CA GLU A 82 2.23 -3.14 -21.96
C GLU A 82 3.27 -2.02 -21.72
N CYS A 83 4.55 -2.41 -21.73
CA CYS A 83 5.70 -1.52 -21.57
C CYS A 83 6.93 -2.02 -22.36
N HIS A 84 7.88 -1.12 -22.63
CA HIS A 84 9.08 -1.44 -23.39
C HIS A 84 10.21 -2.05 -22.52
N LYS A 85 10.25 -1.70 -21.22
CA LYS A 85 11.34 -2.09 -20.32
C LYS A 85 10.80 -2.70 -19.01
N PRO A 86 10.24 -3.92 -19.06
CA PRO A 86 9.79 -4.57 -17.83
C PRO A 86 10.95 -4.74 -16.86
N LYS A 87 10.70 -4.48 -15.58
CA LYS A 87 11.74 -4.50 -14.54
C LYS A 87 11.19 -5.06 -13.22
N THR A 88 12.04 -5.73 -12.48
CA THR A 88 11.79 -6.08 -11.07
C THR A 88 12.56 -5.12 -10.18
N PHE A 89 11.86 -4.45 -9.29
CA PHE A 89 12.41 -3.54 -8.29
C PHE A 89 12.49 -4.26 -6.96
N ASP A 90 13.63 -4.24 -6.32
CA ASP A 90 13.75 -4.58 -4.90
C ASP A 90 13.54 -3.35 -4.00
N LEU A 91 13.63 -3.50 -2.68
CA LEU A 91 13.43 -2.36 -1.78
C LEU A 91 14.50 -1.30 -1.92
N ASP A 92 15.74 -1.67 -2.21
CA ASP A 92 16.80 -0.69 -2.39
C ASP A 92 16.58 0.13 -3.66
N ASP A 93 16.08 -0.50 -4.73
CA ASP A 93 15.65 0.23 -5.93
C ASP A 93 14.50 1.21 -5.63
N ILE A 94 13.53 0.80 -4.80
CA ILE A 94 12.40 1.64 -4.40
C ILE A 94 12.87 2.82 -3.55
N PHE A 95 13.84 2.62 -2.66
CA PHE A 95 14.38 3.69 -1.82
C PHE A 95 15.36 4.64 -2.53
N LYS A 96 15.83 4.30 -3.75
CA LYS A 96 16.59 5.25 -4.60
C LYS A 96 15.73 6.36 -5.19
N PHE A 97 14.40 6.18 -5.27
CA PHE A 97 13.52 7.30 -5.61
C PHE A 97 13.49 8.32 -4.48
N GLU A 98 13.53 9.60 -4.82
CA GLU A 98 13.42 10.69 -3.85
C GLU A 98 12.09 10.57 -3.09
N GLN A 99 12.19 10.29 -1.79
CA GLN A 99 11.04 10.15 -0.91
C GLN A 99 10.64 11.51 -0.35
N GLU A 100 9.34 11.78 -0.30
CA GLU A 100 8.77 12.98 0.31
C GLU A 100 7.58 12.62 1.19
N GLU A 101 7.30 13.41 2.22
CA GLU A 101 6.12 13.26 3.05
C GLU A 101 4.98 14.14 2.52
N ARG A 102 3.79 13.56 2.36
CA ARG A 102 2.55 14.25 1.98
C ARG A 102 1.42 13.92 2.95
N VAL A 103 0.69 14.92 3.39
CA VAL A 103 -0.52 14.72 4.19
C VAL A 103 -1.71 14.59 3.26
N TYR A 104 -2.36 13.44 3.27
CA TYR A 104 -3.56 13.19 2.50
C TYR A 104 -4.75 12.87 3.39
N ARG A 105 -5.91 13.42 3.04
CA ARG A 105 -7.18 12.94 3.54
C ARG A 105 -7.47 11.59 2.90
N PHE A 106 -7.60 10.56 3.71
CA PHE A 106 -7.83 9.19 3.28
C PHE A 106 -9.21 8.75 3.76
N ARG A 107 -10.08 8.35 2.85
CA ARG A 107 -11.46 7.97 3.16
C ARG A 107 -11.72 6.50 2.85
N CYS A 108 -12.26 5.77 3.80
CA CYS A 108 -12.76 4.43 3.60
C CYS A 108 -14.23 4.44 3.12
N VAL A 109 -14.64 3.45 2.34
CA VAL A 109 -16.04 3.23 1.96
C VAL A 109 -16.92 2.91 3.19
N GLU A 110 -16.31 2.43 4.27
CA GLU A 110 -16.95 2.21 5.57
C GLU A 110 -17.21 3.51 6.37
N THR A 111 -17.26 4.66 5.71
CA THR A 111 -17.66 5.97 6.24
C THR A 111 -16.64 6.71 7.13
N TRP A 112 -15.55 6.10 7.53
CA TRP A 112 -14.49 6.79 8.29
C TRP A 112 -13.43 7.44 7.39
N ALA A 113 -12.78 8.47 7.91
CA ALA A 113 -11.71 9.18 7.23
C ALA A 113 -10.57 9.52 8.20
N MET A 114 -9.36 9.63 7.66
CA MET A 114 -8.16 10.01 8.39
C MET A 114 -7.31 10.98 7.58
N ASN A 115 -6.64 11.91 8.26
CA ASN A 115 -5.57 12.72 7.68
C ASN A 115 -4.24 12.10 8.07
N VAL A 116 -3.53 11.56 7.10
CA VAL A 116 -2.36 10.72 7.34
C VAL A 116 -1.15 11.26 6.60
N PRO A 117 0.01 11.44 7.27
CA PRO A 117 1.25 11.81 6.64
C PRO A 117 1.93 10.57 6.04
N TRP A 118 1.81 10.42 4.73
CA TRP A 118 2.41 9.33 3.97
C TRP A 118 3.78 9.73 3.44
N THR A 119 4.76 8.84 3.55
CA THR A 119 6.06 9.00 2.91
C THR A 119 6.15 8.10 1.68
N GLY A 120 6.60 8.68 0.57
CA GLY A 120 6.74 7.97 -0.68
C GLY A 120 7.11 8.86 -1.85
N PHE A 121 6.79 8.43 -3.05
CA PHE A 121 7.06 9.18 -4.29
C PHE A 121 5.95 8.95 -5.32
N PRO A 122 5.75 9.87 -6.29
CA PRO A 122 4.74 9.70 -7.34
C PRO A 122 4.94 8.41 -8.14
N LEU A 123 3.87 7.63 -8.30
CA LEU A 123 3.89 6.36 -9.05
C LEU A 123 4.40 6.54 -10.48
N ASN A 124 4.10 7.68 -11.11
CA ASN A 124 4.55 7.98 -12.47
C ASN A 124 6.08 7.94 -12.62
N LYS A 125 6.86 8.27 -11.56
CA LYS A 125 8.32 8.17 -11.60
C LYS A 125 8.79 6.73 -11.82
N LEU A 126 8.12 5.78 -11.19
CA LEU A 126 8.39 4.33 -11.39
C LEU A 126 7.91 3.86 -12.76
N LEU A 127 6.68 4.23 -13.17
CA LEU A 127 6.12 3.82 -14.46
C LEU A 127 6.93 4.35 -15.65
N LYS A 128 7.48 5.57 -15.57
CA LYS A 128 8.37 6.12 -16.59
C LYS A 128 9.63 5.28 -16.81
N GLN A 129 10.17 4.61 -15.77
CA GLN A 129 11.33 3.71 -15.94
C GLN A 129 11.02 2.49 -16.80
N VAL A 130 9.80 1.96 -16.74
CA VAL A 130 9.40 0.81 -17.53
C VAL A 130 8.85 1.18 -18.92
N GLN A 131 8.65 2.47 -19.18
CA GLN A 131 8.24 3.03 -20.48
C GLN A 131 6.95 2.37 -21.00
N PRO A 132 5.77 2.77 -20.49
CA PRO A 132 4.48 2.31 -21.02
C PRO A 132 4.39 2.50 -22.53
N ASN A 133 3.94 1.47 -23.25
CA ASN A 133 3.76 1.56 -24.71
C ASN A 133 2.37 2.13 -25.06
N SER A 134 2.11 2.32 -26.35
CA SER A 134 0.87 2.92 -26.84
C SER A 134 -0.40 2.08 -26.58
N ARG A 135 -0.27 0.81 -26.19
CA ARG A 135 -1.38 -0.07 -25.85
C ARG A 135 -1.78 0.01 -24.37
N ALA A 136 -0.91 0.49 -23.48
CA ALA A 136 -1.24 0.64 -22.07
C ALA A 136 -2.43 1.59 -21.89
N ARG A 137 -3.46 1.13 -21.17
CA ARG A 137 -4.66 1.92 -20.83
C ARG A 137 -4.96 1.88 -19.33
N HIS A 138 -4.55 0.83 -18.65
CA HIS A 138 -4.79 0.61 -17.22
C HIS A 138 -3.52 0.12 -16.55
N VAL A 139 -3.46 0.31 -15.23
CA VAL A 139 -2.40 -0.21 -14.35
C VAL A 139 -3.07 -1.06 -13.28
N ARG A 140 -2.75 -2.35 -13.26
CA ARG A 140 -3.24 -3.32 -12.28
C ARG A 140 -2.20 -3.54 -11.21
N PHE A 141 -2.62 -3.57 -9.96
CA PHE A 141 -1.80 -3.84 -8.78
C PHE A 141 -2.22 -5.17 -8.16
N ILE A 142 -1.25 -6.01 -7.81
CA ILE A 142 -1.48 -7.32 -7.20
C ILE A 142 -0.69 -7.38 -5.91
N THR A 143 -1.36 -7.80 -4.83
CA THR A 143 -0.80 -7.87 -3.48
C THR A 143 -0.14 -9.22 -3.20
N ALA A 144 0.57 -9.30 -2.08
CA ALA A 144 1.23 -10.53 -1.65
C ALA A 144 0.22 -11.66 -1.42
N ASN A 145 0.56 -12.86 -1.93
CA ASN A 145 -0.19 -14.10 -1.71
C ASN A 145 0.69 -15.10 -0.97
N LYS A 146 0.73 -14.97 0.37
CA LYS A 146 1.57 -15.80 1.26
C LYS A 146 0.69 -16.48 2.32
N PRO A 147 -0.03 -17.57 2.01
CA PRO A 147 -1.01 -18.17 2.93
C PRO A 147 -0.46 -18.52 4.32
N ALA A 148 0.81 -18.95 4.40
CA ALA A 148 1.46 -19.24 5.68
C ALA A 148 1.71 -18.00 6.58
N GLN A 149 1.58 -16.78 6.03
CA GLN A 149 1.85 -15.53 6.73
C GLN A 149 0.63 -14.60 6.79
N LEU A 150 -0.36 -14.86 5.96
CA LEU A 150 -1.58 -14.07 5.76
C LEU A 150 -2.79 -14.95 6.01
N PRO A 151 -3.21 -15.12 7.28
CA PRO A 151 -4.25 -16.09 7.66
C PRO A 151 -5.62 -15.80 7.03
N GLY A 152 -5.91 -14.57 6.64
CA GLY A 152 -7.14 -14.20 5.94
C GLY A 152 -7.30 -14.85 4.56
N LEU A 153 -6.20 -15.27 3.93
CA LEU A 153 -6.23 -15.97 2.64
C LEU A 153 -6.89 -17.37 2.73
N SER A 154 -7.15 -17.87 3.93
CA SER A 154 -7.95 -19.09 4.15
C SER A 154 -9.43 -18.93 3.78
N GLN A 155 -9.92 -17.70 3.67
CA GLN A 155 -11.31 -17.38 3.31
C GLN A 155 -11.55 -17.63 1.81
N ARG A 156 -12.02 -18.82 1.46
CA ARG A 156 -12.15 -19.31 0.07
C ARG A 156 -13.22 -18.61 -0.77
N HIS A 157 -14.11 -17.82 -0.15
CA HIS A 157 -15.12 -17.05 -0.87
C HIS A 157 -14.57 -15.80 -1.54
N TYR A 158 -13.35 -15.34 -1.17
CA TYR A 158 -12.65 -14.27 -1.83
C TYR A 158 -11.76 -14.79 -2.97
N GLN A 159 -11.66 -13.99 -4.04
CA GLN A 159 -10.79 -14.30 -5.19
C GLN A 159 -9.37 -13.77 -4.97
N TRP A 160 -8.63 -14.40 -4.06
CA TRP A 160 -7.23 -14.03 -3.79
C TRP A 160 -6.31 -14.24 -5.00
N PRO A 161 -5.20 -13.50 -5.13
CA PRO A 161 -4.75 -12.39 -4.28
C PRO A 161 -5.60 -11.13 -4.45
N TYR A 162 -5.56 -10.23 -3.46
CA TYR A 162 -6.19 -8.92 -3.58
C TYR A 162 -5.58 -8.16 -4.76
N HIS A 163 -6.41 -7.53 -5.56
CA HIS A 163 -5.97 -6.78 -6.73
C HIS A 163 -6.92 -5.62 -7.01
N GLU A 164 -6.33 -4.52 -7.46
CA GLU A 164 -7.04 -3.33 -7.87
C GLU A 164 -6.41 -2.73 -9.11
N ALA A 165 -7.10 -1.80 -9.74
CA ALA A 165 -6.60 -1.15 -10.93
C ALA A 165 -6.99 0.32 -10.99
N LEU A 166 -6.17 1.09 -11.69
CA LEU A 166 -6.39 2.48 -12.06
C LEU A 166 -6.35 2.60 -13.58
N ARG A 167 -7.01 3.62 -14.12
CA ARG A 167 -6.72 4.05 -15.48
C ARG A 167 -5.27 4.55 -15.54
N LEU A 168 -4.68 4.50 -16.73
CA LEU A 168 -3.28 4.94 -16.89
C LEU A 168 -3.09 6.42 -16.53
N ASP A 169 -4.03 7.30 -16.90
CA ASP A 169 -4.00 8.72 -16.55
C ASP A 169 -4.07 8.95 -15.03
N GLU A 170 -4.86 8.16 -14.30
CA GLU A 170 -4.92 8.17 -12.84
C GLU A 170 -3.62 7.68 -12.20
N ALA A 171 -3.02 6.62 -12.75
CA ALA A 171 -1.75 6.10 -12.28
C ALA A 171 -0.58 7.05 -12.58
N MET A 172 -0.67 7.82 -13.68
CA MET A 172 0.33 8.83 -14.08
C MET A 172 0.12 10.19 -13.38
N ASN A 173 -0.95 10.36 -12.63
CA ASN A 173 -1.20 11.58 -11.85
C ASN A 173 -0.22 11.70 -10.68
N ASP A 174 0.33 12.88 -10.46
CA ASP A 174 1.30 13.14 -9.38
C ASP A 174 0.75 12.89 -7.97
N LEU A 175 -0.56 12.91 -7.79
CA LEU A 175 -1.20 12.61 -6.51
C LEU A 175 -1.18 11.11 -6.17
N THR A 176 -1.05 10.22 -7.16
CA THR A 176 -0.93 8.78 -6.91
C THR A 176 0.49 8.46 -6.42
N LEU A 177 0.61 8.01 -5.17
CA LEU A 177 1.89 7.68 -4.55
C LEU A 177 2.16 6.17 -4.48
N ILE A 178 3.40 5.80 -4.75
CA ILE A 178 4.04 4.64 -4.12
C ILE A 178 4.44 5.07 -2.72
N VAL A 179 3.97 4.37 -1.71
CA VAL A 179 4.16 4.71 -0.30
C VAL A 179 5.00 3.65 0.38
N THR A 180 6.01 4.10 1.09
CA THR A 180 6.99 3.28 1.82
C THR A 180 6.99 3.58 3.32
N GLY A 181 6.40 4.71 3.73
CA GLY A 181 6.39 5.14 5.13
C GLY A 181 5.12 5.90 5.53
N VAL A 182 4.98 6.07 6.84
CA VAL A 182 3.87 6.77 7.48
C VAL A 182 4.32 7.37 8.82
N TYR A 183 3.90 8.58 9.12
CA TYR A 183 4.31 9.31 10.35
C TYR A 183 5.83 9.34 10.55
N GLY A 184 6.59 9.61 9.48
CA GLY A 184 8.05 9.71 9.51
C GLY A 184 8.82 8.41 9.80
N LYS A 185 8.16 7.25 9.67
CA LYS A 185 8.74 5.92 9.87
C LYS A 185 8.37 4.98 8.70
N PRO A 186 9.06 3.85 8.51
CA PRO A 186 8.62 2.82 7.58
C PRO A 186 7.16 2.39 7.82
N LEU A 187 6.48 1.95 6.76
CA LEU A 187 5.12 1.43 6.85
C LEU A 187 5.03 0.30 7.88
N LEU A 188 4.04 0.40 8.77
CA LEU A 188 3.68 -0.72 9.64
C LEU A 188 3.07 -1.86 8.80
N LYS A 189 3.19 -3.10 9.25
CA LYS A 189 2.68 -4.28 8.51
C LYS A 189 1.20 -4.14 8.18
N GLN A 190 0.37 -3.72 9.16
CA GLN A 190 -1.07 -3.48 8.97
C GLN A 190 -1.39 -2.31 8.04
N HIS A 191 -0.45 -1.41 7.80
CA HIS A 191 -0.59 -0.33 6.81
C HIS A 191 -0.21 -0.75 5.40
N GLY A 192 0.25 -1.98 5.19
CA GLY A 192 0.64 -2.49 3.86
C GLY A 192 2.13 -2.44 3.58
N SER A 193 2.97 -2.60 4.62
CA SER A 193 4.42 -2.74 4.48
C SER A 193 4.79 -3.85 3.48
N PRO A 194 5.93 -3.73 2.78
CA PRO A 194 6.85 -2.60 2.80
C PRO A 194 6.45 -1.50 1.80
N VAL A 195 5.56 -1.79 0.83
CA VAL A 195 5.16 -0.87 -0.23
C VAL A 195 3.67 -0.99 -0.51
N ARG A 196 2.99 0.16 -0.58
CA ARG A 196 1.60 0.27 -0.99
C ARG A 196 1.41 1.42 -1.97
N ILE A 197 0.20 1.57 -2.52
CA ILE A 197 -0.20 2.82 -3.19
C ILE A 197 -1.20 3.60 -2.35
N ILE A 198 -1.25 4.92 -2.60
CA ILE A 198 -2.31 5.81 -2.14
C ILE A 198 -2.81 6.64 -3.33
N THR A 199 -4.13 6.63 -3.52
CA THR A 199 -4.83 7.46 -4.51
C THR A 199 -5.86 8.30 -3.73
N PRO A 200 -5.55 9.57 -3.36
CA PRO A 200 -6.29 10.29 -2.32
C PRO A 200 -7.74 10.65 -2.71
N TRP A 201 -8.06 10.74 -4.00
CA TRP A 201 -9.43 11.02 -4.46
C TRP A 201 -10.30 9.78 -4.63
N LYS A 202 -9.78 8.59 -4.29
CA LYS A 202 -10.50 7.32 -4.34
C LYS A 202 -10.71 6.74 -2.96
N TYR A 203 -11.77 5.94 -2.82
CA TYR A 203 -11.95 5.17 -1.58
C TYR A 203 -10.75 4.25 -1.30
N GLY A 204 -10.46 4.07 0.00
CA GLY A 204 -9.25 3.42 0.49
C GLY A 204 -8.99 2.00 -0.04
N TYR A 205 -10.04 1.26 -0.41
CA TYR A 205 -9.87 -0.08 -0.98
C TYR A 205 -9.15 -0.08 -2.34
N LYS A 206 -9.20 1.04 -3.09
CA LYS A 206 -8.42 1.22 -4.34
C LYS A 206 -6.92 1.32 -4.10
N SER A 207 -6.50 1.56 -2.86
CA SER A 207 -5.11 1.79 -2.45
C SER A 207 -4.47 0.50 -1.95
N CYS A 208 -4.09 -0.39 -2.88
CA CYS A 208 -3.50 -1.71 -2.61
C CYS A 208 -2.33 -1.68 -1.63
N LYS A 209 -2.27 -2.68 -0.75
CA LYS A 209 -1.26 -2.85 0.29
C LYS A 209 -0.32 -4.01 -0.05
N SER A 210 0.94 -3.92 0.42
CA SER A 210 1.94 -5.01 0.24
C SER A 210 2.02 -5.51 -1.20
N ILE A 211 2.24 -4.58 -2.14
CA ILE A 211 2.23 -4.83 -3.58
C ILE A 211 3.46 -5.66 -3.98
N VAL A 212 3.24 -6.68 -4.79
CA VAL A 212 4.31 -7.53 -5.37
C VAL A 212 4.36 -7.45 -6.89
N ARG A 213 3.30 -6.91 -7.52
CA ARG A 213 3.24 -6.83 -8.99
C ARG A 213 2.42 -5.63 -9.44
N ILE A 214 2.93 -4.97 -10.48
CA ILE A 214 2.28 -3.87 -11.21
C ILE A 214 2.27 -4.24 -12.68
N GLU A 215 1.08 -4.30 -13.27
CA GLU A 215 0.89 -4.68 -14.67
C GLU A 215 0.25 -3.54 -15.45
N LEU A 216 0.90 -3.13 -16.53
CA LEU A 216 0.29 -2.27 -17.52
C LEU A 216 -0.52 -3.14 -18.49
N VAL A 217 -1.79 -2.84 -18.65
CA VAL A 217 -2.69 -3.64 -19.48
C VAL A 217 -3.51 -2.78 -20.42
N ARG A 218 -3.93 -3.37 -21.54
CA ARG A 218 -4.75 -2.71 -22.55
C ARG A 218 -6.21 -2.60 -22.12
N ASP A 219 -6.79 -3.74 -21.76
CA ASP A 219 -8.20 -3.81 -21.43
C ASP A 219 -8.42 -3.54 -19.95
N GLN A 220 -9.59 -3.00 -19.59
CA GLN A 220 -9.93 -2.75 -18.20
C GLN A 220 -9.95 -4.08 -17.43
N PRO A 221 -9.05 -4.27 -16.47
CA PRO A 221 -9.02 -5.52 -15.71
C PRO A 221 -10.15 -5.55 -14.67
N SER A 222 -10.55 -6.75 -14.28
CA SER A 222 -11.37 -6.93 -13.09
C SER A 222 -10.63 -6.45 -11.84
N THR A 223 -11.37 -5.98 -10.84
CA THR A 223 -10.86 -5.62 -9.53
C THR A 223 -11.43 -6.58 -8.48
N PHE A 224 -10.81 -6.65 -7.31
CA PHE A 224 -11.20 -7.59 -6.27
C PHE A 224 -12.69 -7.47 -5.89
N TRP A 225 -13.16 -6.25 -5.65
CA TRP A 225 -14.56 -5.98 -5.32
C TRP A 225 -15.46 -5.82 -6.55
N GLY A 226 -14.90 -5.61 -7.73
CA GLY A 226 -15.63 -5.56 -9.00
C GLY A 226 -15.87 -6.92 -9.65
N ALA A 227 -15.24 -8.00 -9.14
CA ALA A 227 -15.41 -9.36 -9.61
C ALA A 227 -16.60 -10.04 -8.91
N LYS A 228 -17.17 -11.10 -9.54
CA LYS A 228 -18.21 -11.92 -8.89
C LYS A 228 -17.67 -12.51 -7.57
N PRO A 229 -18.49 -12.61 -6.50
CA PRO A 229 -19.90 -12.22 -6.44
C PRO A 229 -20.16 -10.74 -6.13
N TYR A 230 -19.13 -9.91 -5.94
CA TYR A 230 -19.24 -8.52 -5.43
C TYR A 230 -19.35 -7.46 -6.53
N GLN A 231 -19.44 -7.86 -7.80
CA GLN A 231 -19.37 -6.95 -8.97
C GLN A 231 -20.40 -5.81 -8.98
N HIS A 232 -21.45 -5.89 -8.17
CA HIS A 232 -22.50 -4.87 -8.07
C HIS A 232 -22.32 -3.90 -6.91
N GLU A 233 -21.37 -4.16 -6.01
CA GLU A 233 -21.19 -3.35 -4.79
C GLU A 233 -20.26 -2.16 -5.01
N TYR A 234 -19.22 -2.33 -5.85
CA TYR A 234 -18.16 -1.33 -5.99
C TYR A 234 -17.81 -1.07 -7.46
N GLY A 235 -17.91 0.20 -7.86
CA GLY A 235 -17.54 0.62 -9.21
C GLY A 235 -16.03 0.64 -9.44
N TYR A 236 -15.61 0.54 -10.71
CA TYR A 236 -14.21 0.56 -11.10
C TYR A 236 -13.48 1.87 -10.70
N LEU A 237 -14.12 3.02 -10.90
CA LEU A 237 -13.52 4.32 -10.59
C LEU A 237 -13.46 4.58 -9.09
N SER A 238 -14.56 4.38 -8.37
CA SER A 238 -14.67 4.51 -6.92
C SER A 238 -14.08 5.80 -6.35
N ASN A 239 -14.39 6.90 -7.01
CA ASN A 239 -14.01 8.23 -6.53
C ASN A 239 -14.81 8.60 -5.28
N VAL A 240 -14.15 9.28 -4.35
CA VAL A 240 -14.84 9.88 -3.20
C VAL A 240 -15.71 11.03 -3.68
N ASN A 241 -16.97 11.07 -3.27
CA ASN A 241 -17.79 12.23 -3.49
C ASN A 241 -17.26 13.42 -2.68
N PRO A 242 -17.19 14.62 -3.26
CA PRO A 242 -16.69 15.83 -2.59
C PRO A 242 -17.54 16.22 -1.37
#